data_ec3aba0766e81ea94c2fee7551c1334c
#
_entry.id   ec3aba0766e81ea94c2fee7551c1334c
#
_cell.length_a   1.000
_cell.length_b   1.000
_cell.length_c   1.000
_cell.angle_alpha   90.00
_cell.angle_beta   90.00
_cell.angle_gamma   90.00
#
_symmetry.space_group_name_H-M   'P 1'
#
loop_
_entity.id
_entity.type
_entity.pdbx_description
1 polymer ?
#
loop_
_entity_poly.entity_id
_entity_poly.type
_entity_poly.pdbx_seq_one_letter_code
_entity_poly.pdbx_strand_id
1 'polypeptide(L)'
;MSINDFTFSASVEASHIRNRSNLIVSFEVMPPRSSAAVEPFFRTLRELIAVRPDFVSVTYGAGGKDRKNATNLVTTLVADTPTHPIAHLTTVGASKEEISEVIESYLNEGVRTFLALRGDPPASDPTWVPGADGVRSAAELISLIKLIEARRAATDNGLALRQAVRPLTLAVATFVEGNPQAKTTAEQEIDNLFAKQEAGANLAITQLFWNARAYREFVSEARKRGVRIPIIPGVLPLVSAQRVRRVGELTGVTPPSWIIDALENSDDPQTRGVQIGTELVHELLEENVPGIHIYTFNKSEPALALLRSAGLIAANNTNN
;
A
#
# COMPACT_ATOMS: atom_id res chain seq x y z
N MET A 1 19.17 -18.36 -4.48
CA MET A 1 18.68 -17.32 -5.40
C MET A 1 18.41 -16.09 -4.56
N SER A 2 19.02 -14.96 -4.86
CA SER A 2 18.76 -13.69 -4.19
C SER A 2 17.72 -12.90 -4.98
N ILE A 3 17.15 -11.85 -4.38
CA ILE A 3 16.24 -10.93 -5.09
C ILE A 3 16.94 -10.33 -6.32
N ASN A 4 18.25 -10.10 -6.23
CA ASN A 4 19.05 -9.50 -7.30
C ASN A 4 19.30 -10.45 -8.49
N ASP A 5 19.06 -11.76 -8.34
CA ASP A 5 19.25 -12.74 -9.40
C ASP A 5 17.98 -12.91 -10.25
N PHE A 6 16.94 -12.15 -9.96
CA PHE A 6 15.62 -12.31 -10.59
C PHE A 6 15.38 -11.23 -11.63
N THR A 7 15.15 -11.62 -12.88
CA THR A 7 14.74 -10.75 -13.99
C THR A 7 13.32 -11.08 -14.41
N PHE A 8 12.52 -10.05 -14.72
CA PHE A 8 11.21 -10.23 -15.32
C PHE A 8 11.39 -10.46 -16.83
N SER A 9 11.30 -11.70 -17.30
CA SER A 9 11.22 -11.94 -18.75
C SER A 9 9.86 -11.50 -19.29
N ALA A 10 9.86 -10.80 -20.42
CA ALA A 10 8.74 -10.04 -20.98
C ALA A 10 7.57 -10.84 -21.57
N SER A 11 7.35 -12.10 -21.21
CA SER A 11 6.36 -12.96 -21.84
C SER A 11 5.18 -13.34 -20.94
N VAL A 12 4.54 -12.35 -20.31
CA VAL A 12 3.25 -12.57 -19.65
C VAL A 12 2.16 -11.95 -20.52
N GLU A 13 1.29 -12.78 -21.12
CA GLU A 13 0.08 -12.26 -21.78
C GLU A 13 -0.77 -11.53 -20.75
N ALA A 14 -0.94 -10.22 -20.98
CA ALA A 14 -1.61 -9.35 -20.05
C ALA A 14 -3.13 -9.53 -20.14
N SER A 15 -3.75 -9.97 -19.05
CA SER A 15 -5.19 -9.81 -18.87
C SER A 15 -5.49 -8.32 -18.62
N HIS A 16 -6.26 -7.69 -19.51
CA HIS A 16 -6.58 -6.27 -19.35
C HIS A 16 -7.63 -6.08 -18.26
N ILE A 17 -7.43 -5.07 -17.41
CA ILE A 17 -8.48 -4.56 -16.53
C ILE A 17 -9.59 -4.01 -17.42
N ARG A 18 -10.81 -4.56 -17.28
CA ARG A 18 -11.98 -4.10 -18.03
C ARG A 18 -12.64 -2.91 -17.33
N ASN A 19 -13.15 -1.98 -18.11
CA ASN A 19 -13.95 -0.84 -17.64
C ASN A 19 -13.20 0.24 -16.84
N ARG A 20 -11.98 0.55 -17.23
CA ARG A 20 -11.06 1.42 -16.51
C ARG A 20 -10.93 2.79 -17.16
N SER A 21 -11.92 3.66 -17.03
CA SER A 21 -11.67 5.04 -17.45
C SER A 21 -10.83 5.83 -16.44
N ASN A 22 -10.90 5.57 -15.12
CA ASN A 22 -10.17 6.33 -14.10
C ASN A 22 -9.94 5.61 -12.75
N LEU A 23 -10.22 4.32 -12.61
CA LEU A 23 -10.10 3.60 -11.33
C LEU A 23 -8.67 3.10 -11.11
N ILE A 24 -8.02 3.52 -10.03
CA ILE A 24 -6.70 3.04 -9.62
C ILE A 24 -6.83 1.65 -8.98
N VAL A 25 -6.03 0.69 -9.43
CA VAL A 25 -5.89 -0.62 -8.78
C VAL A 25 -4.45 -0.79 -8.33
N SER A 26 -4.26 -1.10 -7.06
CA SER A 26 -2.93 -1.30 -6.49
C SER A 26 -2.89 -2.50 -5.55
N PHE A 27 -1.71 -3.11 -5.43
CA PHE A 27 -1.45 -4.24 -4.56
C PHE A 27 -0.38 -3.90 -3.54
N GLU A 28 -0.52 -4.40 -2.32
CA GLU A 28 0.58 -4.43 -1.37
C GLU A 28 1.25 -5.79 -1.35
N VAL A 29 2.59 -5.80 -1.38
CA VAL A 29 3.42 -6.99 -1.25
C VAL A 29 4.49 -6.79 -0.19
N MET A 30 4.91 -7.90 0.43
CA MET A 30 5.96 -7.94 1.43
C MET A 30 7.20 -8.64 0.86
N PRO A 31 8.39 -8.04 0.92
CA PRO A 31 9.62 -8.71 0.47
C PRO A 31 9.81 -10.08 1.13
N PRO A 32 10.33 -11.08 0.40
CA PRO A 32 10.56 -12.41 0.97
C PRO A 32 11.66 -12.34 2.05
N ARG A 33 11.42 -13.06 3.18
CA ARG A 33 12.31 -13.04 4.34
C ARG A 33 13.32 -14.17 4.37
N SER A 34 13.23 -15.13 3.46
CA SER A 34 14.13 -16.27 3.35
C SER A 34 14.37 -16.62 1.89
N SER A 35 15.49 -17.29 1.60
CA SER A 35 15.81 -17.75 0.25
C SER A 35 14.77 -18.72 -0.29
N ALA A 36 14.17 -19.56 0.54
CA ALA A 36 13.10 -20.49 0.16
C ALA A 36 11.80 -19.77 -0.25
N ALA A 37 11.57 -18.54 0.24
CA ALA A 37 10.38 -17.76 -0.09
C ALA A 37 10.53 -16.93 -1.38
N VAL A 38 11.74 -16.80 -1.94
CA VAL A 38 12.02 -15.93 -3.09
C VAL A 38 11.25 -16.39 -4.34
N GLU A 39 11.41 -17.64 -4.75
CA GLU A 39 10.75 -18.17 -5.96
C GLU A 39 9.21 -18.17 -5.88
N PRO A 40 8.57 -18.63 -4.78
CA PRO A 40 7.12 -18.47 -4.60
C PRO A 40 6.65 -17.02 -4.64
N PHE A 41 7.40 -16.11 -4.02
CA PHE A 41 7.10 -14.69 -4.02
C PHE A 41 7.09 -14.10 -5.44
N PHE A 42 8.14 -14.35 -6.23
CA PHE A 42 8.22 -13.80 -7.58
C PHE A 42 7.19 -14.42 -8.53
N ARG A 43 6.76 -15.67 -8.30
CA ARG A 43 5.61 -16.24 -9.02
C ARG A 43 4.34 -15.43 -8.72
N THR A 44 4.01 -15.24 -7.45
CA THR A 44 2.89 -14.39 -7.02
C THR A 44 2.97 -12.98 -7.60
N LEU A 45 4.15 -12.36 -7.54
CA LEU A 45 4.34 -11.00 -8.04
C LEU A 45 4.11 -10.91 -9.56
N ARG A 46 4.57 -11.89 -10.35
CA ARG A 46 4.29 -11.96 -11.80
C ARG A 46 2.79 -12.05 -12.09
N GLU A 47 2.05 -12.87 -11.34
CA GLU A 47 0.60 -12.97 -11.49
C GLU A 47 -0.12 -11.67 -11.17
N LEU A 48 0.31 -10.95 -10.13
CA LEU A 48 -0.22 -9.64 -9.78
C LEU A 48 0.10 -8.56 -10.82
N ILE A 49 1.32 -8.55 -11.37
CA ILE A 49 1.74 -7.57 -12.39
C ILE A 49 1.05 -7.86 -13.74
N ALA A 50 0.73 -9.12 -14.04
CA ALA A 50 0.06 -9.51 -15.28
C ALA A 50 -1.29 -8.80 -15.50
N VAL A 51 -1.98 -8.40 -14.45
CA VAL A 51 -3.23 -7.63 -14.55
C VAL A 51 -2.98 -6.12 -14.71
N ARG A 52 -1.73 -5.68 -14.82
CA ARG A 52 -1.30 -4.29 -15.05
C ARG A 52 -1.87 -3.32 -13.98
N PRO A 53 -1.56 -3.53 -12.69
CA PRO A 53 -1.95 -2.57 -11.67
C PRO A 53 -1.28 -1.21 -11.91
N ASP A 54 -1.88 -0.13 -11.42
CA ASP A 54 -1.25 1.20 -11.46
C ASP A 54 -0.03 1.26 -10.55
N PHE A 55 -0.13 0.60 -9.38
CA PHE A 55 0.94 0.58 -8.39
C PHE A 55 1.11 -0.80 -7.76
N VAL A 56 2.35 -1.10 -7.39
CA VAL A 56 2.68 -2.19 -6.45
C VAL A 56 3.38 -1.57 -5.24
N SER A 57 2.73 -1.62 -4.10
CA SER A 57 3.23 -1.10 -2.84
C SER A 57 4.13 -2.14 -2.17
N VAL A 58 5.34 -1.76 -1.79
CA VAL A 58 6.34 -2.65 -1.21
C VAL A 58 6.58 -2.26 0.24
N THR A 59 6.22 -3.16 1.17
CA THR A 59 6.40 -2.91 2.59
C THR A 59 7.88 -2.88 2.98
N TYR A 60 8.21 -2.00 3.94
CA TYR A 60 9.60 -1.76 4.36
C TYR A 60 10.09 -2.70 5.49
N GLY A 61 9.16 -3.50 6.06
CA GLY A 61 9.41 -4.36 7.21
C GLY A 61 9.34 -3.63 8.55
N ALA A 62 8.67 -4.23 9.53
CA ALA A 62 8.59 -3.67 10.88
C ALA A 62 9.97 -3.59 11.52
N GLY A 63 10.33 -2.41 12.07
CA GLY A 63 11.60 -2.16 12.74
C GLY A 63 12.84 -2.13 11.83
N GLY A 64 12.66 -1.99 10.50
CA GLY A 64 13.77 -1.76 9.56
C GLY A 64 14.65 -2.98 9.24
N LYS A 65 14.27 -4.18 9.68
CA LYS A 65 15.10 -5.41 9.48
C LYS A 65 15.17 -5.87 8.02
N ASP A 66 14.19 -5.53 7.20
CA ASP A 66 14.09 -5.97 5.80
C ASP A 66 14.39 -4.85 4.79
N ARG A 67 15.02 -3.74 5.23
CA ARG A 67 15.30 -2.55 4.40
C ARG A 67 15.96 -2.90 3.07
N LYS A 68 17.04 -3.68 3.11
CA LYS A 68 17.80 -4.08 1.92
C LYS A 68 16.93 -4.86 0.91
N ASN A 69 16.13 -5.81 1.40
CA ASN A 69 15.26 -6.60 0.53
C ASN A 69 14.14 -5.74 -0.08
N ALA A 70 13.59 -4.79 0.68
CA ALA A 70 12.59 -3.85 0.19
C ALA A 70 13.19 -2.93 -0.90
N THR A 71 14.38 -2.37 -0.64
CA THR A 71 15.07 -1.52 -1.63
C THR A 71 15.34 -2.29 -2.92
N ASN A 72 15.92 -3.48 -2.83
CA ASN A 72 16.21 -4.30 -3.99
C ASN A 72 14.94 -4.64 -4.80
N LEU A 73 13.83 -4.96 -4.11
CA LEU A 73 12.57 -5.25 -4.79
C LEU A 73 12.01 -4.02 -5.50
N VAL A 74 12.02 -2.86 -4.84
CA VAL A 74 11.54 -1.60 -5.42
C VAL A 74 12.36 -1.23 -6.67
N THR A 75 13.69 -1.31 -6.59
CA THR A 75 14.58 -0.98 -7.72
C THR A 75 14.42 -1.97 -8.87
N THR A 76 14.24 -3.27 -8.58
CA THR A 76 13.91 -4.29 -9.60
C THR A 76 12.56 -3.97 -10.29
N LEU A 77 11.54 -3.57 -9.54
CA LEU A 77 10.25 -3.17 -10.12
C LEU A 77 10.37 -1.95 -11.03
N VAL A 78 11.17 -0.94 -10.65
CA VAL A 78 11.43 0.24 -11.49
C VAL A 78 12.13 -0.13 -12.78
N ALA A 79 13.14 -1.01 -12.72
CA ALA A 79 13.99 -1.36 -13.86
C ALA A 79 13.27 -2.31 -14.84
N ASP A 80 12.55 -3.29 -14.33
CA ASP A 80 12.16 -4.46 -15.11
C ASP A 80 10.65 -4.53 -15.41
N THR A 81 9.84 -3.59 -14.90
CA THR A 81 8.38 -3.63 -15.09
C THR A 81 7.81 -2.27 -15.48
N PRO A 82 6.67 -2.24 -16.20
CA PRO A 82 5.94 -1.01 -16.45
C PRO A 82 5.15 -0.51 -15.23
N THR A 83 5.12 -1.28 -14.14
CA THR A 83 4.34 -0.98 -12.94
C THR A 83 5.09 0.01 -12.05
N HIS A 84 4.41 0.99 -11.52
CA HIS A 84 5.01 1.96 -10.61
C HIS A 84 5.07 1.41 -9.17
N PRO A 85 6.26 1.15 -8.60
CA PRO A 85 6.33 0.75 -7.19
C PRO A 85 6.04 1.95 -6.28
N ILE A 86 5.34 1.68 -5.18
CA ILE A 86 5.24 2.58 -4.03
C ILE A 86 6.26 2.08 -2.99
N ALA A 87 7.33 2.84 -2.77
CA ALA A 87 8.29 2.53 -1.73
C ALA A 87 7.75 2.99 -0.37
N HIS A 88 7.55 2.06 0.57
CA HIS A 88 7.28 2.43 1.94
C HIS A 88 8.52 3.04 2.57
N LEU A 89 8.34 4.13 3.31
CA LEU A 89 9.37 4.74 4.14
C LEU A 89 8.84 4.93 5.55
N THR A 90 9.59 4.47 6.54
CA THR A 90 9.27 4.67 7.95
C THR A 90 10.37 5.45 8.64
N THR A 91 10.00 6.23 9.66
CA THR A 91 10.95 7.02 10.45
C THR A 91 11.50 6.24 11.65
N VAL A 92 10.93 5.08 11.96
CA VAL A 92 11.28 4.28 13.13
C VAL A 92 12.69 3.70 13.01
N GLY A 93 13.50 3.89 14.06
CA GLY A 93 14.80 3.26 14.21
C GLY A 93 15.86 3.80 13.25
N ALA A 94 15.69 5.02 12.72
CA ALA A 94 16.66 5.68 11.86
C ALA A 94 16.83 7.16 12.21
N SER A 95 18.05 7.66 12.06
CA SER A 95 18.34 9.08 12.12
C SER A 95 17.80 9.79 10.87
N LYS A 96 17.72 11.12 10.92
CA LYS A 96 17.34 11.92 9.76
C LYS A 96 18.32 11.77 8.61
N GLU A 97 19.59 11.61 8.90
CA GLU A 97 20.68 11.39 7.93
C GLU A 97 20.47 10.06 7.22
N GLU A 98 20.28 8.97 7.97
CA GLU A 98 20.02 7.63 7.40
C GLU A 98 18.75 7.62 6.53
N ILE A 99 17.68 8.29 6.96
CA ILE A 99 16.46 8.43 6.17
C ILE A 99 16.74 9.21 4.88
N SER A 100 17.55 10.29 4.96
CA SER A 100 17.92 11.10 3.79
C SER A 100 18.72 10.30 2.77
N GLU A 101 19.68 9.50 3.21
CA GLU A 101 20.48 8.61 2.35
C GLU A 101 19.58 7.58 1.63
N VAL A 102 18.61 7.00 2.34
CA VAL A 102 17.64 6.06 1.73
C VAL A 102 16.78 6.76 0.69
N ILE A 103 16.27 7.97 0.97
CA ILE A 103 15.48 8.76 0.02
C ILE A 103 16.31 9.07 -1.23
N GLU A 104 17.55 9.54 -1.06
CA GLU A 104 18.46 9.84 -2.17
C GLU A 104 18.74 8.61 -3.01
N SER A 105 19.00 7.46 -2.38
CA SER A 105 19.19 6.19 -3.07
C SER A 105 17.99 5.82 -3.94
N TYR A 106 16.77 5.88 -3.38
CA TYR A 106 15.55 5.61 -4.14
C TYR A 106 15.35 6.59 -5.31
N LEU A 107 15.58 7.89 -5.08
CA LEU A 107 15.46 8.90 -6.14
C LEU A 107 16.50 8.70 -7.25
N ASN A 108 17.72 8.24 -6.92
CA ASN A 108 18.75 7.89 -7.90
C ASN A 108 18.35 6.72 -8.80
N GLU A 109 17.68 5.72 -8.21
CA GLU A 109 17.15 4.55 -8.93
C GLU A 109 15.84 4.84 -9.68
N GLY A 110 15.38 6.10 -9.68
CA GLY A 110 14.18 6.52 -10.42
C GLY A 110 12.85 6.25 -9.73
N VAL A 111 12.86 5.92 -8.44
CA VAL A 111 11.63 5.81 -7.64
C VAL A 111 10.98 7.18 -7.52
N ARG A 112 9.68 7.26 -7.82
CA ARG A 112 8.91 8.52 -7.82
C ARG A 112 7.65 8.46 -6.95
N THR A 113 7.39 7.33 -6.31
CA THR A 113 6.21 7.15 -5.45
C THR A 113 6.62 6.58 -4.10
N PHE A 114 6.26 7.28 -3.04
CA PHE A 114 6.57 6.91 -1.66
C PHE A 114 5.30 6.83 -0.82
N LEU A 115 5.21 5.84 0.07
CA LEU A 115 4.26 5.83 1.17
C LEU A 115 4.99 6.28 2.44
N ALA A 116 4.74 7.52 2.83
CA ALA A 116 5.37 8.13 4.00
C ALA A 116 4.63 7.71 5.28
N LEU A 117 5.33 6.99 6.15
CA LEU A 117 4.79 6.46 7.40
C LEU A 117 5.63 6.94 8.59
N ARG A 118 5.00 7.18 9.73
CA ARG A 118 5.75 7.30 10.98
C ARG A 118 6.40 5.96 11.31
N GLY A 119 5.67 4.87 11.09
CA GLY A 119 5.98 3.54 11.59
C GLY A 119 5.51 3.34 13.03
N ASP A 120 5.39 2.07 13.42
CA ASP A 120 5.03 1.70 14.78
C ASP A 120 6.29 1.52 15.63
N PRO A 121 6.24 1.83 16.93
CA PRO A 121 7.36 1.57 17.84
C PRO A 121 7.81 0.11 17.72
N PRO A 122 9.13 -0.18 17.86
CA PRO A 122 9.62 -1.56 17.84
C PRO A 122 8.94 -2.38 18.94
N ALA A 123 8.61 -3.65 18.67
CA ALA A 123 8.04 -4.54 19.68
C ALA A 123 8.93 -4.70 20.92
N SER A 124 10.25 -4.51 20.76
CA SER A 124 11.24 -4.51 21.85
C SER A 124 11.23 -3.25 22.70
N ASP A 125 10.67 -2.15 22.19
CA ASP A 125 10.52 -0.87 22.90
C ASP A 125 9.22 -0.17 22.47
N PRO A 126 8.09 -0.54 23.06
CA PRO A 126 6.78 0.07 22.74
C PRO A 126 6.68 1.55 23.12
N THR A 127 7.61 2.05 23.91
CA THR A 127 7.67 3.45 24.35
C THR A 127 8.59 4.30 23.48
N TRP A 128 9.20 3.70 22.46
CA TRP A 128 10.12 4.38 21.56
C TRP A 128 9.51 5.66 20.96
N VAL A 129 10.29 6.71 21.02
CA VAL A 129 10.00 7.99 20.34
C VAL A 129 11.22 8.41 19.53
N PRO A 130 11.06 9.14 18.43
CA PRO A 130 12.19 9.67 17.67
C PRO A 130 13.09 10.53 18.55
N GLY A 131 14.40 10.41 18.37
CA GLY A 131 15.38 11.30 19.00
C GLY A 131 15.16 12.76 18.65
N ALA A 132 15.93 13.66 19.28
CA ALA A 132 15.78 15.11 19.06
C ALA A 132 15.95 15.50 17.58
N ASP A 133 16.84 14.81 16.87
CA ASP A 133 17.13 15.01 15.43
C ASP A 133 16.37 14.04 14.53
N GLY A 134 15.44 13.24 15.09
CA GLY A 134 14.67 12.27 14.33
C GLY A 134 13.46 12.89 13.61
N VAL A 135 13.01 12.26 12.55
CA VAL A 135 11.76 12.60 11.85
C VAL A 135 10.58 12.02 12.63
N ARG A 136 9.68 12.89 13.12
CA ARG A 136 8.67 12.53 14.14
C ARG A 136 7.32 12.10 13.57
N SER A 137 7.04 12.46 12.32
CA SER A 137 5.74 12.22 11.70
C SER A 137 5.85 11.97 10.20
N ALA A 138 4.78 11.41 9.63
CA ALA A 138 4.67 11.27 8.17
C ALA A 138 4.69 12.65 7.46
N ALA A 139 4.14 13.69 8.07
CA ALA A 139 4.17 15.06 7.52
C ALA A 139 5.60 15.61 7.45
N GLU A 140 6.40 15.42 8.50
CA GLU A 140 7.82 15.78 8.49
C GLU A 140 8.61 14.97 7.46
N LEU A 141 8.31 13.67 7.31
CA LEU A 141 8.94 12.82 6.29
C LEU A 141 8.63 13.31 4.88
N ILE A 142 7.38 13.69 4.60
CA ILE A 142 6.98 14.30 3.32
C ILE A 142 7.78 15.57 3.05
N SER A 143 7.89 16.45 4.05
CA SER A 143 8.66 17.68 3.93
C SER A 143 10.14 17.42 3.66
N LEU A 144 10.72 16.38 4.27
CA LEU A 144 12.10 15.96 4.03
C LEU A 144 12.29 15.42 2.60
N ILE A 145 11.38 14.57 2.11
CA ILE A 145 11.44 14.06 0.73
C ILE A 145 11.40 15.20 -0.27
N LYS A 146 10.49 16.17 -0.09
CA LYS A 146 10.38 17.36 -0.96
C LYS A 146 11.62 18.23 -0.92
N LEU A 147 12.22 18.41 0.26
CA LEU A 147 13.44 19.20 0.41
C LEU A 147 14.61 18.55 -0.33
N ILE A 148 14.80 17.24 -0.19
CA ILE A 148 15.84 16.49 -0.89
C ILE A 148 15.62 16.58 -2.39
N GLU A 149 14.42 16.36 -2.87
CA GLU A 149 14.06 16.48 -4.28
C GLU A 149 14.36 17.87 -4.84
N ALA A 150 13.97 18.93 -4.11
CA ALA A 150 14.24 20.31 -4.53
C ALA A 150 15.74 20.63 -4.61
N ARG A 151 16.53 20.15 -3.63
CA ARG A 151 18.00 20.32 -3.65
C ARG A 151 18.63 19.64 -4.86
N ARG A 152 18.20 18.42 -5.19
CA ARG A 152 18.67 17.68 -6.36
C ARG A 152 18.35 18.40 -7.67
N ALA A 153 17.13 18.94 -7.78
CA ALA A 153 16.71 19.73 -8.95
C ALA A 153 17.54 21.01 -9.13
N ALA A 154 17.93 21.64 -8.03
CA ALA A 154 18.74 22.87 -8.06
C ALA A 154 20.20 22.64 -8.51
N THR A 155 20.71 21.41 -8.39
CA THR A 155 22.10 21.07 -8.73
C THR A 155 22.27 20.43 -10.11
N ASP A 156 21.19 19.96 -10.73
CA ASP A 156 21.22 19.27 -12.03
C ASP A 156 19.96 19.58 -12.87
N ASN A 157 20.15 20.31 -13.97
CA ASN A 157 19.08 20.66 -14.90
C ASN A 157 18.43 19.44 -15.55
N GLY A 158 19.15 18.36 -15.77
CA GLY A 158 18.60 17.10 -16.30
C GLY A 158 17.70 16.40 -15.29
N LEU A 159 18.04 16.46 -13.99
CA LEU A 159 17.16 16.01 -12.92
C LEU A 159 15.91 16.88 -12.83
N ALA A 160 16.04 18.21 -12.87
CA ALA A 160 14.90 19.11 -12.85
C ALA A 160 13.90 18.81 -13.98
N LEU A 161 14.38 18.56 -15.19
CA LEU A 161 13.52 18.19 -16.33
C LEU A 161 12.83 16.84 -16.11
N ARG A 162 13.56 15.81 -15.63
CA ARG A 162 12.96 14.50 -15.30
C ARG A 162 11.90 14.60 -14.22
N GLN A 163 12.11 15.46 -13.22
CA GLN A 163 11.14 15.72 -12.15
C GLN A 163 9.86 16.38 -12.67
N ALA A 164 9.98 17.33 -13.60
CA ALA A 164 8.84 17.98 -14.23
C ALA A 164 7.98 17.00 -15.03
N VAL A 165 8.62 16.04 -15.72
CA VAL A 165 7.93 15.01 -16.53
C VAL A 165 7.32 13.90 -15.64
N ARG A 166 7.97 13.55 -14.53
CA ARG A 166 7.52 12.52 -13.57
C ARG A 166 7.55 13.08 -12.14
N PRO A 167 6.54 13.85 -11.74
CA PRO A 167 6.47 14.42 -10.40
C PRO A 167 6.37 13.33 -9.31
N LEU A 168 6.74 13.69 -8.08
CA LEU A 168 6.59 12.79 -6.95
C LEU A 168 5.12 12.53 -6.63
N THR A 169 4.81 11.27 -6.34
CA THR A 169 3.59 10.86 -5.65
C THR A 169 3.92 10.54 -4.19
N LEU A 170 3.40 11.34 -3.28
CA LEU A 170 3.61 11.20 -1.84
C LEU A 170 2.32 10.68 -1.21
N ALA A 171 2.26 9.34 -1.09
CA ALA A 171 1.15 8.65 -0.46
C ALA A 171 1.32 8.64 1.07
N VAL A 172 0.20 8.60 1.78
CA VAL A 172 0.12 8.47 3.23
C VAL A 172 -0.92 7.44 3.63
N ALA A 173 -0.74 6.85 4.82
CA ALA A 173 -1.76 6.01 5.41
C ALA A 173 -2.77 6.83 6.21
N THR A 174 -4.02 6.35 6.27
CA THR A 174 -5.08 6.86 7.14
C THR A 174 -5.97 5.72 7.64
N PHE A 175 -6.76 5.96 8.68
CA PHE A 175 -7.58 4.95 9.35
C PHE A 175 -9.01 5.48 9.47
N VAL A 176 -9.95 4.85 8.79
CA VAL A 176 -11.33 5.37 8.70
C VAL A 176 -12.11 5.32 10.02
N GLU A 177 -11.75 4.40 10.91
CA GLU A 177 -12.40 4.23 12.22
C GLU A 177 -11.46 4.61 13.39
N GLY A 178 -10.35 5.32 13.09
CA GLY A 178 -9.27 5.60 14.03
C GLY A 178 -8.17 4.54 14.01
N ASN A 179 -7.01 4.86 14.56
CA ASN A 179 -5.87 3.96 14.66
C ASN A 179 -5.76 3.37 16.08
N PRO A 180 -6.11 2.09 16.28
CA PRO A 180 -6.08 1.46 17.60
C PRO A 180 -4.68 1.43 18.23
N GLN A 181 -3.63 1.27 17.42
CA GLN A 181 -2.24 1.23 17.88
C GLN A 181 -1.75 2.60 18.34
N ALA A 182 -2.14 3.66 17.63
CA ALA A 182 -1.83 5.05 18.01
C ALA A 182 -2.87 5.64 18.98
N LYS A 183 -3.95 4.90 19.28
CA LYS A 183 -5.08 5.34 20.13
C LYS A 183 -5.72 6.64 19.64
N THR A 184 -5.83 6.81 18.32
CA THR A 184 -6.48 7.96 17.71
C THR A 184 -7.92 7.62 17.33
N THR A 185 -8.79 8.64 17.35
CA THR A 185 -10.16 8.57 16.84
C THR A 185 -10.19 8.84 15.32
N ALA A 186 -11.31 8.54 14.66
CA ALA A 186 -11.52 8.88 13.26
C ALA A 186 -11.36 10.39 13.00
N GLU A 187 -11.82 11.24 13.92
CA GLU A 187 -11.66 12.69 13.83
C GLU A 187 -10.20 13.13 13.87
N GLN A 188 -9.41 12.56 14.78
CA GLN A 188 -7.98 12.83 14.87
C GLN A 188 -7.24 12.32 13.63
N GLU A 189 -7.67 11.22 13.04
CA GLU A 189 -7.11 10.72 11.77
C GLU A 189 -7.41 11.66 10.59
N ILE A 190 -8.57 12.33 10.58
CA ILE A 190 -8.88 13.38 9.59
C ILE A 190 -7.96 14.59 9.78
N ASP A 191 -7.75 15.05 11.01
CA ASP A 191 -6.83 16.17 11.30
C ASP A 191 -5.39 15.80 10.91
N ASN A 192 -4.96 14.57 11.21
CA ASN A 192 -3.67 14.03 10.79
C ASN A 192 -3.56 13.97 9.26
N LEU A 193 -4.63 13.56 8.57
CA LEU A 193 -4.65 13.47 7.12
C LEU A 193 -4.58 14.86 6.48
N PHE A 194 -5.29 15.84 7.05
CA PHE A 194 -5.20 17.23 6.61
C PHE A 194 -3.78 17.78 6.78
N ALA A 195 -3.15 17.56 7.94
CA ALA A 195 -1.76 17.96 8.16
C ALA A 195 -0.76 17.30 7.18
N LYS A 196 -0.97 16.02 6.83
CA LYS A 196 -0.18 15.32 5.81
C LYS A 196 -0.38 15.93 4.42
N GLN A 197 -1.63 16.30 4.07
CA GLN A 197 -1.93 17.01 2.82
C GLN A 197 -1.21 18.36 2.76
N GLU A 198 -1.27 19.18 3.82
CA GLU A 198 -0.60 20.48 3.88
C GLU A 198 0.93 20.35 3.77
N ALA A 199 1.50 19.26 4.28
CA ALA A 199 2.92 18.96 4.08
C ALA A 199 3.26 18.59 2.62
N GLY A 200 2.25 18.21 1.82
CA GLY A 200 2.38 17.90 0.39
C GLY A 200 2.07 16.47 0.00
N ALA A 201 1.39 15.69 0.84
CA ALA A 201 0.80 14.43 0.41
C ALA A 201 -0.22 14.70 -0.72
N ASN A 202 -0.24 13.81 -1.71
CA ASN A 202 -1.13 13.92 -2.85
C ASN A 202 -1.95 12.65 -3.10
N LEU A 203 -1.82 11.65 -2.21
CA LEU A 203 -2.57 10.41 -2.22
C LEU A 203 -2.69 9.88 -0.78
N ALA A 204 -3.85 9.33 -0.41
CA ALA A 204 -4.03 8.59 0.82
C ALA A 204 -4.50 7.16 0.51
N ILE A 205 -4.01 6.18 1.30
CA ILE A 205 -4.47 4.79 1.29
C ILE A 205 -4.99 4.49 2.69
N THR A 206 -6.21 3.95 2.79
CA THR A 206 -6.75 3.60 4.12
C THR A 206 -6.16 2.29 4.61
N GLN A 207 -6.04 2.13 5.93
CA GLN A 207 -5.98 0.79 6.52
C GLN A 207 -7.25 0.01 6.15
N LEU A 208 -7.20 -1.32 6.20
CA LEU A 208 -8.38 -2.14 6.00
C LEU A 208 -9.52 -1.75 6.96
N PHE A 209 -10.72 -1.92 6.52
CA PHE A 209 -11.97 -1.73 7.28
C PHE A 209 -13.01 -2.76 6.78
N TRP A 210 -14.16 -2.85 7.44
CA TRP A 210 -15.06 -3.98 7.21
C TRP A 210 -16.38 -3.62 6.53
N ASN A 211 -16.70 -2.32 6.35
CA ASN A 211 -17.91 -1.88 5.68
C ASN A 211 -17.73 -0.54 4.96
N ALA A 212 -18.38 -0.36 3.83
CA ALA A 212 -18.26 0.84 3.00
C ALA A 212 -18.83 2.10 3.69
N ARG A 213 -19.76 1.94 4.63
CA ARG A 213 -20.33 3.05 5.38
C ARG A 213 -19.27 3.80 6.18
N ALA A 214 -18.36 3.08 6.87
CA ALA A 214 -17.27 3.71 7.62
C ALA A 214 -16.38 4.56 6.71
N TYR A 215 -16.05 4.04 5.53
CA TYR A 215 -15.29 4.79 4.54
C TYR A 215 -16.05 6.05 4.06
N ARG A 216 -17.32 5.91 3.69
CA ARG A 216 -18.15 7.03 3.21
C ARG A 216 -18.24 8.15 4.26
N GLU A 217 -18.54 7.79 5.52
CA GLU A 217 -18.64 8.75 6.63
C GLU A 217 -17.31 9.48 6.86
N PHE A 218 -16.20 8.73 6.88
CA PHE A 218 -14.87 9.30 7.02
C PHE A 218 -14.53 10.27 5.88
N VAL A 219 -14.74 9.87 4.63
CA VAL A 219 -14.45 10.73 3.46
C VAL A 219 -15.32 11.97 3.46
N SER A 220 -16.62 11.83 3.77
CA SER A 220 -17.53 12.97 3.86
C SER A 220 -17.05 14.00 4.89
N GLU A 221 -16.66 13.56 6.08
CA GLU A 221 -16.16 14.44 7.12
C GLU A 221 -14.78 15.03 6.76
N ALA A 222 -13.88 14.23 6.18
CA ALA A 222 -12.59 14.71 5.71
C ALA A 222 -12.73 15.81 4.66
N ARG A 223 -13.71 15.69 3.73
CA ARG A 223 -13.98 16.74 2.73
C ARG A 223 -14.47 18.03 3.36
N LYS A 224 -15.32 17.97 4.38
CA LYS A 224 -15.77 19.16 5.13
C LYS A 224 -14.60 19.87 5.82
N ARG A 225 -13.62 19.11 6.33
CA ARG A 225 -12.42 19.67 6.98
C ARG A 225 -11.31 20.09 6.00
N GLY A 226 -11.57 20.05 4.68
CA GLY A 226 -10.64 20.59 3.68
C GLY A 226 -9.68 19.56 3.08
N VAL A 227 -9.77 18.28 3.40
CA VAL A 227 -9.00 17.25 2.69
C VAL A 227 -9.47 17.16 1.24
N ARG A 228 -8.55 17.24 0.27
CA ARG A 228 -8.85 17.24 -1.17
C ARG A 228 -8.15 16.11 -1.92
N ILE A 229 -7.09 15.54 -1.36
CA ILE A 229 -6.37 14.42 -2.00
C ILE A 229 -7.26 13.20 -2.15
N PRO A 230 -7.05 12.36 -3.18
CA PRO A 230 -7.72 11.07 -3.32
C PRO A 230 -7.45 10.19 -2.08
N ILE A 231 -8.50 9.49 -1.63
CA ILE A 231 -8.41 8.53 -0.52
C ILE A 231 -8.79 7.16 -1.10
N ILE A 232 -7.82 6.29 -1.29
CA ILE A 232 -8.02 4.94 -1.85
C ILE A 232 -8.35 3.97 -0.72
N PRO A 233 -9.51 3.29 -0.74
CA PRO A 233 -9.84 2.27 0.25
C PRO A 233 -8.92 1.06 0.14
N GLY A 234 -8.42 0.60 1.29
CA GLY A 234 -7.66 -0.63 1.44
C GLY A 234 -8.58 -1.81 1.74
N VAL A 235 -8.52 -2.86 0.93
CA VAL A 235 -9.38 -4.04 1.01
C VAL A 235 -8.55 -5.29 1.26
N LEU A 236 -9.02 -6.13 2.18
CA LEU A 236 -8.44 -7.43 2.49
C LEU A 236 -9.22 -8.55 1.79
N PRO A 237 -8.60 -9.35 0.91
CA PRO A 237 -9.23 -10.58 0.42
C PRO A 237 -9.40 -11.60 1.55
N LEU A 238 -10.62 -12.02 1.79
CA LEU A 238 -10.94 -12.95 2.87
C LEU A 238 -10.73 -14.40 2.40
N VAL A 239 -10.03 -15.20 3.18
CA VAL A 239 -9.69 -16.60 2.80
C VAL A 239 -10.08 -17.62 3.86
N SER A 240 -10.11 -17.23 5.15
CA SER A 240 -10.54 -18.07 6.27
C SER A 240 -10.73 -17.24 7.54
N ALA A 241 -11.57 -17.69 8.44
CA ALA A 241 -11.80 -17.04 9.74
C ALA A 241 -10.52 -16.89 10.57
N GLN A 242 -9.66 -17.93 10.60
CA GLN A 242 -8.37 -17.87 11.28
C GLN A 242 -7.48 -16.74 10.74
N ARG A 243 -7.41 -16.58 9.41
CA ARG A 243 -6.62 -15.54 8.78
C ARG A 243 -7.17 -14.15 9.09
N VAL A 244 -8.48 -13.99 9.04
CA VAL A 244 -9.16 -12.72 9.34
C VAL A 244 -8.91 -12.29 10.79
N ARG A 245 -9.04 -13.22 11.77
CA ARG A 245 -8.68 -12.95 13.17
C ARG A 245 -7.23 -12.53 13.31
N ARG A 246 -6.30 -13.25 12.66
CA ARG A 246 -4.87 -12.93 12.72
C ARG A 246 -4.55 -11.54 12.15
N VAL A 247 -5.21 -11.15 11.08
CA VAL A 247 -5.06 -9.80 10.51
C VAL A 247 -5.63 -8.74 11.46
N GLY A 248 -6.78 -9.02 12.08
CA GLY A 248 -7.35 -8.16 13.12
C GLY A 248 -6.38 -7.92 14.30
N GLU A 249 -5.75 -8.98 14.81
CA GLU A 249 -4.71 -8.88 15.85
C GLU A 249 -3.50 -8.02 15.40
N LEU A 250 -3.05 -8.20 14.16
CA LEU A 250 -1.88 -7.50 13.63
C LEU A 250 -2.15 -6.01 13.38
N THR A 251 -3.35 -5.67 12.95
CA THR A 251 -3.70 -4.28 12.58
C THR A 251 -4.43 -3.54 13.70
N GLY A 252 -4.96 -4.27 14.69
CA GLY A 252 -5.85 -3.73 15.70
C GLY A 252 -7.29 -3.48 15.22
N VAL A 253 -7.58 -3.76 13.93
CA VAL A 253 -8.92 -3.56 13.35
C VAL A 253 -9.75 -4.84 13.56
N THR A 254 -10.59 -4.83 14.59
CA THR A 254 -11.38 -6.01 14.98
C THR A 254 -12.37 -6.41 13.89
N PRO A 255 -12.32 -7.65 13.39
CA PRO A 255 -13.30 -8.13 12.43
C PRO A 255 -14.68 -8.32 13.08
N PRO A 256 -15.78 -7.96 12.38
CA PRO A 256 -17.13 -8.25 12.83
C PRO A 256 -17.37 -9.76 12.99
N SER A 257 -18.13 -10.14 14.03
CA SER A 257 -18.43 -11.56 14.30
C SER A 257 -19.12 -12.24 13.13
N TRP A 258 -20.03 -11.54 12.43
CA TRP A 258 -20.75 -12.11 11.30
C TRP A 258 -19.83 -12.54 10.13
N ILE A 259 -18.68 -11.84 9.90
CA ILE A 259 -17.69 -12.27 8.91
C ILE A 259 -17.02 -13.58 9.35
N ILE A 260 -16.66 -13.65 10.63
CA ILE A 260 -16.05 -14.85 11.20
C ILE A 260 -17.01 -16.03 11.10
N ASP A 261 -18.26 -15.83 11.54
CA ASP A 261 -19.30 -16.86 11.53
C ASP A 261 -19.61 -17.33 10.08
N ALA A 262 -19.68 -16.39 9.13
CA ALA A 262 -19.91 -16.72 7.72
C ALA A 262 -18.79 -17.57 7.10
N LEU A 263 -17.54 -17.35 7.53
CA LEU A 263 -16.40 -18.13 7.05
C LEU A 263 -16.27 -19.48 7.76
N GLU A 264 -16.62 -19.57 9.06
CA GLU A 264 -16.54 -20.82 9.81
C GLU A 264 -17.66 -21.82 9.46
N ASN A 265 -18.85 -21.29 9.13
CA ASN A 265 -19.99 -22.12 8.74
C ASN A 265 -20.07 -22.42 7.25
N SER A 266 -19.05 -22.07 6.46
CA SER A 266 -19.00 -22.35 5.02
C SER A 266 -18.19 -23.61 4.74
N ASP A 267 -18.70 -24.48 3.86
CA ASP A 267 -17.95 -25.62 3.30
C ASP A 267 -16.76 -25.15 2.44
N ASP A 268 -16.85 -23.95 1.85
CA ASP A 268 -15.77 -23.31 1.10
C ASP A 268 -15.56 -21.87 1.59
N PRO A 269 -14.77 -21.69 2.65
CA PRO A 269 -14.49 -20.36 3.22
C PRO A 269 -13.85 -19.37 2.26
N GLN A 270 -13.07 -19.87 1.27
CA GLN A 270 -12.41 -18.99 0.30
C GLN A 270 -13.42 -18.39 -0.67
N THR A 271 -14.29 -19.20 -1.26
CA THR A 271 -15.37 -18.70 -2.13
C THR A 271 -16.30 -17.77 -1.35
N ARG A 272 -16.65 -18.13 -0.09
CA ARG A 272 -17.46 -17.24 0.76
C ARG A 272 -16.77 -15.92 1.04
N GLY A 273 -15.47 -15.95 1.30
CA GLY A 273 -14.65 -14.75 1.50
C GLY A 273 -14.60 -13.84 0.28
N VAL A 274 -14.48 -14.42 -0.91
CA VAL A 274 -14.53 -13.67 -2.18
C VAL A 274 -15.89 -12.99 -2.34
N GLN A 275 -17.01 -13.67 -2.03
CA GLN A 275 -18.36 -13.07 -2.10
C GLN A 275 -18.47 -11.85 -1.19
N ILE A 276 -18.12 -12.00 0.10
CA ILE A 276 -18.16 -10.90 1.08
C ILE A 276 -17.28 -9.73 0.63
N GLY A 277 -16.05 -10.03 0.18
CA GLY A 277 -15.15 -8.98 -0.32
C GLY A 277 -15.67 -8.30 -1.60
N THR A 278 -16.36 -9.03 -2.47
CA THR A 278 -16.98 -8.49 -3.69
C THR A 278 -18.14 -7.54 -3.35
N GLU A 279 -18.98 -7.89 -2.38
CA GLU A 279 -20.04 -7.02 -1.88
C GLU A 279 -19.46 -5.70 -1.38
N LEU A 280 -18.42 -5.74 -0.54
CA LEU A 280 -17.71 -4.54 -0.07
C LEU A 280 -17.13 -3.70 -1.23
N VAL A 281 -16.49 -4.34 -2.21
CA VAL A 281 -15.93 -3.63 -3.37
C VAL A 281 -17.03 -2.97 -4.19
N HIS A 282 -18.16 -3.64 -4.42
CA HIS A 282 -19.29 -3.04 -5.16
C HIS A 282 -19.87 -1.83 -4.42
N GLU A 283 -20.08 -1.92 -3.09
CA GLU A 283 -20.53 -0.77 -2.30
C GLU A 283 -19.55 0.41 -2.38
N LEU A 284 -18.23 0.12 -2.36
CA LEU A 284 -17.21 1.16 -2.53
C LEU A 284 -17.23 1.79 -3.92
N LEU A 285 -17.46 1.00 -4.98
CA LEU A 285 -17.56 1.51 -6.34
C LEU A 285 -18.80 2.43 -6.53
N GLU A 286 -19.91 2.17 -5.85
CA GLU A 286 -21.07 3.05 -5.80
C GLU A 286 -20.76 4.41 -5.17
N GLU A 287 -19.80 4.48 -4.25
CA GLU A 287 -19.30 5.73 -3.65
C GLU A 287 -18.30 6.49 -4.56
N ASN A 288 -18.10 6.07 -5.80
CA ASN A 288 -17.15 6.67 -6.75
C ASN A 288 -15.72 6.81 -6.19
N VAL A 289 -15.24 5.77 -5.55
CA VAL A 289 -13.87 5.74 -5.01
C VAL A 289 -12.82 5.96 -6.11
N PRO A 290 -11.69 6.62 -5.81
CA PRO A 290 -10.63 6.87 -6.80
C PRO A 290 -9.87 5.60 -7.20
N GLY A 291 -10.01 4.52 -6.45
CA GLY A 291 -9.33 3.25 -6.69
C GLY A 291 -9.59 2.23 -5.60
N ILE A 292 -8.96 1.07 -5.74
CA ILE A 292 -8.97 -0.02 -4.74
C ILE A 292 -7.53 -0.45 -4.49
N HIS A 293 -7.14 -0.48 -3.24
CA HIS A 293 -5.86 -1.02 -2.79
C HIS A 293 -6.06 -2.38 -2.14
N ILE A 294 -5.34 -3.41 -2.59
CA ILE A 294 -5.52 -4.79 -2.11
C ILE A 294 -4.33 -5.21 -1.24
N TYR A 295 -4.61 -5.55 0.01
CA TYR A 295 -3.66 -6.16 0.94
C TYR A 295 -3.49 -7.64 0.63
N THR A 296 -2.53 -8.00 -0.23
CA THR A 296 -2.41 -9.37 -0.77
C THR A 296 -1.85 -10.37 0.21
N PHE A 297 -1.06 -9.94 1.18
CA PHE A 297 -0.24 -10.81 2.03
C PHE A 297 0.55 -11.86 1.21
N ASN A 298 1.04 -11.46 0.04
CA ASN A 298 1.75 -12.30 -0.91
C ASN A 298 0.92 -13.52 -1.38
N LYS A 299 -0.38 -13.33 -1.56
CA LYS A 299 -1.30 -14.30 -2.15
C LYS A 299 -2.01 -13.67 -3.35
N SER A 300 -1.64 -14.09 -4.55
CA SER A 300 -2.23 -13.59 -5.79
C SER A 300 -3.65 -14.09 -6.00
N GLU A 301 -3.88 -15.37 -5.76
CA GLU A 301 -5.15 -16.01 -6.09
C GLU A 301 -6.35 -15.33 -5.43
N PRO A 302 -6.41 -15.13 -4.07
CA PRO A 302 -7.55 -14.46 -3.45
C PRO A 302 -7.74 -13.00 -3.92
N ALA A 303 -6.64 -12.29 -4.15
CA ALA A 303 -6.66 -10.91 -4.65
C ALA A 303 -7.25 -10.84 -6.06
N LEU A 304 -6.80 -11.72 -6.95
CA LEU A 304 -7.27 -11.77 -8.33
C LEU A 304 -8.70 -12.33 -8.43
N ALA A 305 -9.07 -13.30 -7.59
CA ALA A 305 -10.44 -13.81 -7.51
C ALA A 305 -11.42 -12.69 -7.12
N LEU A 306 -11.07 -11.90 -6.10
CA LEU A 306 -11.86 -10.74 -5.69
C LEU A 306 -12.03 -9.74 -6.85
N LEU A 307 -10.95 -9.36 -7.53
CA LEU A 307 -11.01 -8.41 -8.64
C LEU A 307 -11.82 -8.94 -9.83
N ARG A 308 -11.73 -10.25 -10.12
CA ARG A 308 -12.56 -10.88 -11.18
C ARG A 308 -14.02 -10.86 -10.80
N SER A 309 -14.35 -11.28 -9.59
CA SER A 309 -15.72 -11.30 -9.08
C SER A 309 -16.34 -9.91 -9.05
N ALA A 310 -15.56 -8.88 -8.73
CA ALA A 310 -15.97 -7.49 -8.77
C ALA A 310 -16.01 -6.90 -10.20
N GLY A 311 -15.67 -7.66 -11.25
CA GLY A 311 -15.68 -7.21 -12.64
C GLY A 311 -14.56 -6.24 -13.01
N LEU A 312 -13.54 -6.09 -12.16
CA LEU A 312 -12.43 -5.16 -12.34
C LEU A 312 -11.32 -5.71 -13.24
N ILE A 313 -11.20 -7.03 -13.38
CA ILE A 313 -10.33 -7.69 -14.35
C ILE A 313 -11.09 -8.76 -15.14
N ALA A 314 -10.57 -9.16 -16.29
CA ALA A 314 -11.21 -10.18 -17.11
C ALA A 314 -11.32 -11.53 -16.36
N ALA A 315 -12.42 -12.25 -16.58
CA ALA A 315 -12.49 -13.65 -16.19
C ALA A 315 -11.36 -14.44 -16.87
N ASN A 316 -10.79 -15.46 -16.18
CA ASN A 316 -9.88 -16.37 -16.86
C ASN A 316 -10.62 -17.00 -18.05
N ASN A 317 -10.13 -16.81 -19.25
CA ASN A 317 -10.53 -17.67 -20.36
C ASN A 317 -9.94 -19.07 -20.06
N THR A 318 -10.68 -19.88 -19.33
CA THR A 318 -10.46 -21.34 -19.28
C THR A 318 -10.98 -21.94 -20.58
N ASN A 319 -10.34 -21.61 -21.69
CA ASN A 319 -10.49 -22.32 -22.96
C ASN A 319 -9.08 -22.45 -23.54
N ASN A 320 -8.42 -23.49 -23.16
CA ASN A 320 -7.73 -24.54 -23.96
C ASN A 320 -6.96 -25.48 -23.05
#